data_7c91d436aae7c9aeb03b259aefe6600b
#
_entry.id   7c91d436aae7c9aeb03b259aefe6600b
#
_cell.length_a   1.000
_cell.length_b   1.000
_cell.length_c   1.000
_cell.angle_alpha   90.00
_cell.angle_beta   90.00
_cell.angle_gamma   90.00
#
_symmetry.space_group_name_H-M   'P 1'
#
loop_
_entity.id
_entity.type
_entity.pdbx_description
1 polymer ?
#
loop_
_entity_poly.entity_id
_entity_poly.type
_entity_poly.pdbx_seq_one_letter_code
_entity_poly.pdbx_strand_id
1 'polypeptide(L)'
;DNGIGMNHDELVENLGTIAKSGTTAFLENLSGDEKKDAELIGQFGVGFYACFGVAEKVEVLTKRAGESQGWLWTSEGAGSYSIAKADRDSQGSTVTVFLKKESKEYLEEARIRNIIKTYSDHVSLPINFEKVEKNKTDIEQLNSGSAIWTRNKSDITDDQYKEFYHSVGHVFDDPWLTLHNRVEGKIEYTNLLYIPSSKPF
;
A
#
# COMPACT_ATOMS: atom_id res chain seq x y z
N ASP A 1 7.51 6.13 5.22
CA ASP A 1 7.77 4.79 5.74
C ASP A 1 9.13 4.72 6.45
N ASN A 2 9.31 3.63 7.19
CA ASN A 2 10.55 3.29 7.88
C ASN A 2 11.23 2.06 7.27
N GLY A 3 11.04 1.84 5.98
CA GLY A 3 11.65 0.76 5.23
C GLY A 3 13.16 0.87 5.09
N ILE A 4 13.75 0.05 4.23
CA ILE A 4 15.20 0.01 4.01
C ILE A 4 15.75 1.32 3.42
N GLY A 5 14.89 2.12 2.76
CA GLY A 5 15.30 3.32 2.03
C GLY A 5 16.11 3.02 0.78
N MET A 6 16.60 4.07 0.12
CA MET A 6 17.37 3.97 -1.12
C MET A 6 18.58 4.91 -1.07
N ASN A 7 19.69 4.49 -1.66
CA ASN A 7 20.83 5.35 -1.96
C ASN A 7 20.70 5.95 -3.37
N HIS A 8 21.72 6.70 -3.82
CA HIS A 8 21.71 7.38 -5.10
C HIS A 8 21.50 6.42 -6.28
N ASP A 9 22.24 5.33 -6.31
CA ASP A 9 22.24 4.39 -7.43
C ASP A 9 20.94 3.61 -7.48
N GLU A 10 20.38 3.25 -6.33
CA GLU A 10 19.06 2.62 -6.22
C GLU A 10 17.92 3.56 -6.64
N LEU A 11 18.03 4.86 -6.38
CA LEU A 11 17.07 5.85 -6.89
C LEU A 11 17.10 5.92 -8.41
N VAL A 12 18.29 5.95 -9.02
CA VAL A 12 18.45 5.90 -10.49
C VAL A 12 17.86 4.61 -11.04
N GLU A 13 18.14 3.50 -10.38
CA GLU A 13 17.73 2.18 -10.87
C GLU A 13 16.23 1.94 -10.71
N ASN A 14 15.64 2.25 -9.56
CA ASN A 14 14.26 1.90 -9.22
C ASN A 14 13.25 2.98 -9.59
N LEU A 15 13.62 4.27 -9.50
CA LEU A 15 12.74 5.39 -9.86
C LEU A 15 13.12 6.08 -11.16
N GLY A 16 14.31 5.82 -11.70
CA GLY A 16 14.73 6.29 -13.00
C GLY A 16 14.36 5.33 -14.16
N THR A 17 13.91 4.13 -13.83
CA THR A 17 13.55 3.10 -14.83
C THR A 17 12.13 2.60 -14.55
N ILE A 18 11.22 2.77 -15.53
CA ILE A 18 9.85 2.27 -15.43
C ILE A 18 9.82 0.74 -15.43
N ALA A 19 8.93 0.16 -14.64
CA ALA A 19 8.76 -1.29 -14.49
C ALA A 19 10.00 -2.01 -13.91
N LYS A 20 10.78 -1.33 -13.09
CA LYS A 20 11.85 -1.93 -12.29
C LYS A 20 11.49 -1.85 -10.80
N SER A 21 11.71 -2.95 -10.09
CA SER A 21 11.37 -3.05 -8.68
C SER A 21 12.51 -3.72 -7.90
N GLY A 22 12.91 -3.10 -6.79
CA GLY A 22 13.83 -3.70 -5.83
C GLY A 22 13.25 -4.94 -5.11
N THR A 23 11.93 -5.14 -5.18
CA THR A 23 11.25 -6.30 -4.59
C THR A 23 11.74 -7.62 -5.16
N THR A 24 12.03 -7.69 -6.47
CA THR A 24 12.56 -8.90 -7.11
C THR A 24 13.92 -9.27 -6.55
N ALA A 25 14.85 -8.32 -6.43
CA ALA A 25 16.17 -8.53 -5.85
C ALA A 25 16.09 -8.89 -4.35
N PHE A 26 15.13 -8.33 -3.62
CA PHE A 26 14.86 -8.70 -2.22
C PHE A 26 14.42 -10.16 -2.10
N LEU A 27 13.50 -10.60 -2.96
CA LEU A 27 13.01 -11.98 -3.03
C LEU A 27 14.09 -13.01 -3.34
N GLU A 28 15.02 -12.69 -4.22
CA GLU A 28 16.13 -13.57 -4.58
C GLU A 28 17.04 -13.82 -3.39
N ASN A 29 17.10 -12.88 -2.44
CA ASN A 29 17.90 -12.98 -1.21
C ASN A 29 17.17 -13.66 -0.05
N LEU A 30 15.85 -13.90 -0.14
CA LEU A 30 15.11 -14.66 0.87
C LEU A 30 15.28 -16.16 0.64
N SER A 31 15.44 -16.91 1.72
CA SER A 31 15.60 -18.37 1.70
C SER A 31 14.49 -19.08 2.48
N GLY A 32 14.11 -20.28 2.02
CA GLY A 32 13.21 -21.18 2.76
C GLY A 32 11.77 -20.63 2.92
N ASP A 33 11.26 -20.74 4.13
CA ASP A 33 9.86 -20.38 4.46
C ASP A 33 9.62 -18.86 4.43
N GLU A 34 10.65 -18.03 4.67
CA GLU A 34 10.56 -16.57 4.56
C GLU A 34 10.08 -16.11 3.15
N LYS A 35 10.42 -16.87 2.11
CA LYS A 35 10.00 -16.57 0.75
C LYS A 35 8.51 -16.85 0.51
N LYS A 36 7.92 -17.78 1.27
CA LYS A 36 6.49 -18.12 1.19
C LYS A 36 5.63 -17.11 1.94
N ASP A 37 6.17 -16.54 3.03
CA ASP A 37 5.46 -15.62 3.90
C ASP A 37 5.59 -14.15 3.45
N ALA A 38 6.48 -13.87 2.49
CA ALA A 38 6.64 -12.53 1.94
C ALA A 38 5.43 -12.16 1.05
N GLU A 39 4.47 -11.45 1.60
CA GLU A 39 3.43 -10.79 0.81
C GLU A 39 4.05 -9.67 -0.02
N LEU A 40 4.11 -9.88 -1.34
CA LEU A 40 4.88 -9.08 -2.26
C LEU A 40 4.03 -8.00 -2.91
N ILE A 41 4.06 -6.83 -2.31
CA ILE A 41 3.56 -5.59 -2.91
C ILE A 41 4.70 -4.95 -3.72
N GLY A 42 4.40 -4.41 -4.90
CA GLY A 42 5.36 -3.66 -5.70
C GLY A 42 6.22 -4.48 -6.67
N GLN A 43 5.86 -5.72 -6.98
CA GLN A 43 6.63 -6.60 -7.87
C GLN A 43 6.88 -6.03 -9.27
N PHE A 44 5.91 -5.29 -9.81
CA PHE A 44 5.96 -4.80 -11.20
C PHE A 44 6.66 -3.44 -11.36
N GLY A 45 6.97 -2.74 -10.27
CA GLY A 45 7.65 -1.44 -10.31
C GLY A 45 6.88 -0.33 -11.05
N VAL A 46 5.54 -0.40 -11.14
CA VAL A 46 4.70 0.59 -11.84
C VAL A 46 3.78 1.38 -10.92
N GLY A 47 3.49 0.87 -9.72
CA GLY A 47 2.53 1.49 -8.80
C GLY A 47 2.92 2.91 -8.38
N PHE A 48 4.21 3.18 -8.18
CA PHE A 48 4.73 4.48 -7.82
C PHE A 48 4.31 5.57 -8.83
N TYR A 49 4.34 5.27 -10.13
CA TYR A 49 4.06 6.27 -11.17
C TYR A 49 2.58 6.67 -11.25
N ALA A 50 1.68 5.91 -10.62
CA ALA A 50 0.26 6.27 -10.56
C ALA A 50 0.03 7.62 -9.86
N CYS A 51 0.92 8.06 -8.97
CA CYS A 51 0.84 9.36 -8.31
C CYS A 51 0.88 10.54 -9.29
N PHE A 52 1.51 10.40 -10.47
CA PHE A 52 1.53 11.44 -11.50
C PHE A 52 0.18 11.65 -12.18
N GLY A 53 -0.79 10.73 -12.01
CA GLY A 53 -2.17 10.96 -12.41
C GLY A 53 -2.78 12.20 -11.73
N VAL A 54 -2.42 12.44 -10.45
CA VAL A 54 -2.97 13.51 -9.61
C VAL A 54 -1.94 14.58 -9.24
N ALA A 55 -0.64 14.32 -9.46
CA ALA A 55 0.46 15.20 -9.08
C ALA A 55 0.96 16.06 -10.23
N GLU A 56 1.28 17.33 -9.95
CA GLU A 56 2.10 18.17 -10.82
C GLU A 56 3.61 17.96 -10.57
N LYS A 57 3.97 17.55 -9.35
CA LYS A 57 5.35 17.26 -8.95
C LYS A 57 5.34 16.18 -7.84
N VAL A 58 6.36 15.33 -7.85
CA VAL A 58 6.60 14.33 -6.80
C VAL A 58 8.03 14.45 -6.31
N GLU A 59 8.20 14.40 -4.99
CA GLU A 59 9.48 14.35 -4.31
C GLU A 59 9.59 13.07 -3.49
N VAL A 60 10.75 12.43 -3.52
CA VAL A 60 11.08 11.27 -2.69
C VAL A 60 12.34 11.58 -1.90
N LEU A 61 12.16 11.85 -0.60
CA LEU A 61 13.27 12.01 0.34
C LEU A 61 13.53 10.64 0.97
N THR A 62 14.73 10.11 0.78
CA THR A 62 15.06 8.75 1.22
C THR A 62 16.48 8.64 1.77
N LYS A 63 16.68 7.71 2.69
CA LYS A 63 18.00 7.32 3.21
C LYS A 63 18.05 5.81 3.41
N ARG A 64 19.08 5.19 2.82
CA ARG A 64 19.29 3.75 2.95
C ARG A 64 19.74 3.38 4.36
N ALA A 65 19.24 2.25 4.85
CA ALA A 65 19.69 1.68 6.12
C ALA A 65 21.20 1.45 6.12
N GLY A 66 21.87 1.87 7.20
CA GLY A 66 23.32 1.76 7.36
C GLY A 66 24.14 2.86 6.65
N GLU A 67 23.52 3.75 5.88
CA GLU A 67 24.20 4.86 5.23
C GLU A 67 23.91 6.20 5.97
N SER A 68 24.85 7.12 5.90
CA SER A 68 24.74 8.45 6.52
C SER A 68 24.08 9.49 5.60
N GLN A 69 24.21 9.30 4.26
CA GLN A 69 23.75 10.26 3.26
C GLN A 69 22.30 9.97 2.87
N GLY A 70 21.46 11.00 3.00
CA GLY A 70 20.11 11.00 2.43
C GLY A 70 20.07 11.67 1.05
N TRP A 71 19.02 11.37 0.29
CA TRP A 71 18.86 11.80 -1.10
C TRP A 71 17.43 12.29 -1.35
N LEU A 72 17.31 13.32 -2.15
CA LEU A 72 16.04 13.86 -2.64
C LEU A 72 15.94 13.63 -4.16
N TRP A 73 15.01 12.80 -4.57
CA TRP A 73 14.60 12.63 -5.96
C TRP A 73 13.39 13.51 -6.24
N THR A 74 13.38 14.20 -7.38
CA THR A 74 12.28 15.11 -7.77
C THR A 74 11.95 14.94 -9.23
N SER A 75 10.65 14.84 -9.58
CA SER A 75 10.18 14.82 -10.96
C SER A 75 8.81 15.49 -11.11
N GLU A 76 8.59 16.09 -12.29
CA GLU A 76 7.30 16.62 -12.74
C GLU A 76 6.55 15.65 -13.68
N GLY A 77 7.04 14.42 -13.83
CA GLY A 77 6.42 13.42 -14.69
C GLY A 77 6.61 13.62 -16.19
N ALA A 78 7.46 14.57 -16.60
CA ALA A 78 7.71 14.91 -18.00
C ALA A 78 8.89 14.12 -18.64
N GLY A 79 9.23 12.95 -18.07
CA GLY A 79 10.32 12.10 -18.57
C GLY A 79 11.70 12.46 -18.06
N SER A 80 11.82 13.42 -17.14
CA SER A 80 13.05 13.79 -16.48
C SER A 80 12.89 13.83 -14.96
N TYR A 81 14.02 13.67 -14.26
CA TYR A 81 14.10 13.79 -12.81
C TYR A 81 15.46 14.38 -12.39
N SER A 82 15.55 14.81 -11.16
CA SER A 82 16.81 15.22 -10.54
C SER A 82 17.03 14.48 -9.23
N ILE A 83 18.29 14.27 -8.86
CA ILE A 83 18.67 13.71 -7.55
C ILE A 83 19.67 14.66 -6.92
N ALA A 84 19.43 15.04 -5.67
CA ALA A 84 20.30 15.89 -4.88
C ALA A 84 20.56 15.26 -3.50
N LYS A 85 21.70 15.60 -2.89
CA LYS A 85 21.94 15.26 -1.47
C LYS A 85 20.95 16.01 -0.60
N ALA A 86 20.42 15.33 0.40
CA ALA A 86 19.49 15.90 1.37
C ALA A 86 19.72 15.27 2.75
N ASP A 87 19.37 16.00 3.80
CA ASP A 87 19.43 15.50 5.16
C ASP A 87 18.16 14.74 5.50
N ARG A 88 18.34 13.56 6.10
CA ARG A 88 17.29 12.76 6.69
C ARG A 88 17.84 12.01 7.90
N ASP A 89 17.19 12.14 9.04
CA ASP A 89 17.69 11.60 10.31
C ASP A 89 17.61 10.06 10.34
N SER A 90 16.48 9.50 9.93
CA SER A 90 16.23 8.06 9.97
C SER A 90 16.20 7.42 8.58
N GLN A 91 16.46 6.12 8.50
CA GLN A 91 16.22 5.33 7.28
C GLN A 91 14.77 5.34 6.84
N GLY A 92 14.51 4.96 5.59
CA GLY A 92 13.18 4.89 5.00
C GLY A 92 12.97 5.95 3.94
N SER A 93 11.70 6.14 3.53
CA SER A 93 11.34 7.07 2.46
C SER A 93 10.13 7.91 2.81
N THR A 94 10.13 9.14 2.33
CA THR A 94 8.99 10.06 2.37
C THR A 94 8.66 10.46 0.95
N VAL A 95 7.47 10.13 0.48
CA VAL A 95 6.96 10.54 -0.83
C VAL A 95 6.03 11.73 -0.63
N THR A 96 6.41 12.88 -1.18
CA THR A 96 5.59 14.10 -1.16
C THR A 96 4.96 14.30 -2.53
N VAL A 97 3.64 14.34 -2.56
CA VAL A 97 2.84 14.52 -3.78
C VAL A 97 2.29 15.93 -3.80
N PHE A 98 2.76 16.75 -4.73
CA PHE A 98 2.23 18.11 -4.96
C PHE A 98 1.06 17.99 -5.93
N LEU A 99 -0.15 18.17 -5.42
CA LEU A 99 -1.36 17.89 -6.17
C LEU A 99 -1.67 18.95 -7.22
N LYS A 100 -2.17 18.52 -8.38
CA LYS A 100 -2.80 19.39 -9.37
C LYS A 100 -4.01 20.11 -8.77
N LYS A 101 -4.40 21.25 -9.36
CA LYS A 101 -5.53 22.06 -8.86
C LYS A 101 -6.85 21.29 -8.83
N GLU A 102 -7.09 20.46 -9.82
CA GLU A 102 -8.28 19.61 -9.95
C GLU A 102 -8.30 18.41 -9.00
N SER A 103 -7.16 18.09 -8.38
CA SER A 103 -7.00 16.90 -7.53
C SER A 103 -7.01 17.23 -6.03
N LYS A 104 -7.46 18.43 -5.64
CA LYS A 104 -7.46 18.89 -4.24
C LYS A 104 -8.33 18.07 -3.30
N GLU A 105 -9.29 17.30 -3.82
CA GLU A 105 -10.10 16.38 -3.03
C GLU A 105 -9.25 15.38 -2.21
N TYR A 106 -8.05 15.04 -2.70
CA TYR A 106 -7.12 14.15 -1.99
C TYR A 106 -6.39 14.80 -0.81
N LEU A 107 -6.65 16.08 -0.51
CA LEU A 107 -6.24 16.73 0.74
C LEU A 107 -7.28 16.55 1.85
N GLU A 108 -8.48 16.08 1.51
CA GLU A 108 -9.54 15.88 2.48
C GLU A 108 -9.35 14.57 3.24
N GLU A 109 -9.29 14.65 4.57
CA GLU A 109 -9.12 13.50 5.45
C GLU A 109 -10.15 12.40 5.18
N ALA A 110 -11.42 12.77 5.06
CA ALA A 110 -12.50 11.82 4.79
C ALA A 110 -12.30 11.05 3.46
N ARG A 111 -11.78 11.74 2.44
CA ARG A 111 -11.49 11.13 1.13
C ARG A 111 -10.36 10.09 1.23
N ILE A 112 -9.27 10.44 1.92
CA ILE A 112 -8.13 9.53 2.13
C ILE A 112 -8.55 8.30 2.93
N ARG A 113 -9.30 8.49 4.02
CA ARG A 113 -9.82 7.39 4.84
C ARG A 113 -10.65 6.42 4.02
N ASN A 114 -11.58 6.94 3.20
CA ASN A 114 -12.41 6.11 2.34
C ASN A 114 -11.60 5.34 1.30
N ILE A 115 -10.60 5.98 0.67
CA ILE A 115 -9.71 5.31 -0.30
C ILE A 115 -8.94 4.16 0.37
N ILE A 116 -8.34 4.41 1.53
CA ILE A 116 -7.57 3.37 2.25
C ILE A 116 -8.50 2.23 2.65
N LYS A 117 -9.67 2.52 3.20
CA LYS A 117 -10.64 1.51 3.61
C LYS A 117 -11.13 0.67 2.42
N THR A 118 -11.39 1.30 1.28
CA THR A 118 -11.91 0.62 0.08
C THR A 118 -10.86 -0.24 -0.62
N TYR A 119 -9.62 0.28 -0.77
CA TYR A 119 -8.64 -0.35 -1.67
C TYR A 119 -7.45 -0.98 -0.94
N SER A 120 -7.21 -0.65 0.32
CA SER A 120 -6.00 -1.03 1.04
C SER A 120 -6.26 -1.60 2.44
N ASP A 121 -7.51 -1.85 2.81
CA ASP A 121 -7.86 -2.32 4.16
C ASP A 121 -7.19 -3.65 4.52
N HIS A 122 -7.00 -4.50 3.52
CA HIS A 122 -6.42 -5.83 3.64
C HIS A 122 -4.90 -5.89 3.50
N VAL A 123 -4.25 -4.76 3.21
CA VAL A 123 -2.79 -4.70 3.10
C VAL A 123 -2.17 -5.01 4.46
N SER A 124 -1.28 -6.01 4.52
CA SER A 124 -0.65 -6.51 5.76
C SER A 124 0.23 -5.47 6.47
N LEU A 125 0.70 -4.46 5.73
CA LEU A 125 1.46 -3.36 6.32
C LEU A 125 0.52 -2.34 6.96
N PRO A 126 0.81 -1.85 8.19
CA PRO A 126 -0.01 -0.84 8.84
C PRO A 126 0.05 0.48 8.06
N ILE A 127 -1.11 1.02 7.70
CA ILE A 127 -1.26 2.34 7.08
C ILE A 127 -1.72 3.29 8.17
N ASN A 128 -0.78 4.08 8.68
CA ASN A 128 -1.03 5.04 9.72
C ASN A 128 -1.34 6.42 9.13
N PHE A 129 -2.40 7.05 9.62
CA PHE A 129 -2.73 8.43 9.34
C PHE A 129 -2.17 9.29 10.46
N GLU A 130 -1.33 10.26 10.11
CA GLU A 130 -0.74 11.19 11.05
C GLU A 130 -1.36 12.58 10.87
N LYS A 131 -1.97 13.08 11.94
CA LYS A 131 -2.53 14.41 11.99
C LYS A 131 -1.75 15.28 12.97
N VAL A 132 -1.23 16.37 12.46
CA VAL A 132 -0.46 17.34 13.25
C VAL A 132 -1.33 18.57 13.52
N GLU A 133 -1.80 18.73 14.74
CA GLU A 133 -2.54 19.91 15.19
C GLU A 133 -1.85 20.56 16.38
N LYS A 134 -1.48 21.85 16.26
CA LYS A 134 -1.00 22.72 17.38
C LYS A 134 -0.02 22.01 18.32
N ASN A 135 1.05 21.41 17.80
CA ASN A 135 2.09 20.68 18.54
C ASN A 135 1.66 19.33 19.16
N LYS A 136 0.52 18.78 18.75
CA LYS A 136 0.13 17.41 19.07
C LYS A 136 0.09 16.60 17.79
N THR A 137 0.82 15.49 17.79
CA THR A 137 0.76 14.49 16.73
C THR A 137 -0.18 13.39 17.19
N ASP A 138 -1.22 13.14 16.41
CA ASP A 138 -2.14 12.01 16.62
C ASP A 138 -1.93 11.00 15.49
N ILE A 139 -1.73 9.75 15.83
CA ILE A 139 -1.47 8.67 14.87
C ILE A 139 -2.55 7.62 15.04
N GLU A 140 -3.23 7.33 13.94
CA GLU A 140 -4.29 6.33 13.88
C GLU A 140 -4.02 5.34 12.73
N GLN A 141 -4.10 4.04 12.99
CA GLN A 141 -4.05 3.03 11.93
C GLN A 141 -5.40 2.97 11.21
N LEU A 142 -5.39 3.19 9.90
CA LEU A 142 -6.61 3.25 9.07
C LEU A 142 -7.04 1.90 8.49
N ASN A 143 -6.12 1.00 8.22
CA ASN A 143 -6.42 -0.30 7.64
C ASN A 143 -6.47 -1.40 8.72
N SER A 144 -7.22 -2.46 8.46
CA SER A 144 -7.29 -3.63 9.35
C SER A 144 -6.02 -4.50 9.32
N GLY A 145 -5.19 -4.35 8.29
CA GLY A 145 -3.90 -5.03 8.17
C GLY A 145 -3.98 -6.54 7.97
N SER A 146 -5.17 -7.09 7.72
CA SER A 146 -5.36 -8.52 7.48
C SER A 146 -6.44 -8.77 6.45
N ALA A 147 -6.11 -9.59 5.46
CA ALA A 147 -7.09 -10.08 4.51
C ALA A 147 -7.96 -11.17 5.19
N ILE A 148 -9.25 -10.91 5.34
CA ILE A 148 -10.17 -11.84 6.01
C ILE A 148 -10.13 -13.24 5.39
N TRP A 149 -9.93 -13.32 4.06
CA TRP A 149 -9.89 -14.61 3.35
C TRP A 149 -8.61 -15.41 3.58
N THR A 150 -7.52 -14.81 4.10
CA THR A 150 -6.29 -15.52 4.45
C THR A 150 -6.30 -16.08 5.86
N ARG A 151 -7.23 -15.63 6.72
CA ARG A 151 -7.37 -16.08 8.10
C ARG A 151 -8.04 -17.46 8.16
N ASN A 152 -7.79 -18.23 9.23
CA ASN A 152 -8.51 -19.47 9.45
C ASN A 152 -10.00 -19.18 9.68
N LYS A 153 -10.88 -20.03 9.15
CA LYS A 153 -12.34 -19.92 9.34
C LYS A 153 -12.75 -19.86 10.80
N SER A 154 -12.06 -20.62 11.66
CA SER A 154 -12.30 -20.65 13.11
C SER A 154 -12.06 -19.32 13.80
N ASP A 155 -11.28 -18.43 13.19
CA ASP A 155 -10.85 -17.17 13.75
C ASP A 155 -11.67 -15.97 13.23
N ILE A 156 -12.68 -16.27 12.41
CA ILE A 156 -13.55 -15.28 11.78
C ILE A 156 -14.98 -15.49 12.27
N THR A 157 -15.58 -14.44 12.82
CA THR A 157 -16.99 -14.45 13.24
C THR A 157 -17.93 -14.19 12.06
N ASP A 158 -19.19 -14.60 12.18
CA ASP A 158 -20.22 -14.31 11.18
C ASP A 158 -20.39 -12.80 10.95
N ASP A 159 -20.28 -11.99 12.00
CA ASP A 159 -20.38 -10.54 11.90
C ASP A 159 -19.22 -9.95 11.08
N GLN A 160 -17.99 -10.49 11.22
CA GLN A 160 -16.85 -10.07 10.40
C GLN A 160 -17.03 -10.42 8.92
N TYR A 161 -17.63 -11.59 8.60
CA TYR A 161 -17.99 -11.93 7.23
C TYR A 161 -19.03 -10.99 6.65
N LYS A 162 -20.08 -10.63 7.42
CA LYS A 162 -21.12 -9.70 6.98
C LYS A 162 -20.56 -8.28 6.78
N GLU A 163 -19.75 -7.79 7.72
CA GLU A 163 -19.13 -6.48 7.63
C GLU A 163 -18.26 -6.38 6.37
N PHE A 164 -17.48 -7.43 6.07
CA PHE A 164 -16.70 -7.50 4.85
C PHE A 164 -17.59 -7.51 3.60
N TYR A 165 -18.67 -8.28 3.59
CA TYR A 165 -19.66 -8.31 2.49
C TYR A 165 -20.25 -6.92 2.23
N HIS A 166 -20.69 -6.22 3.29
CA HIS A 166 -21.24 -4.88 3.18
C HIS A 166 -20.20 -3.89 2.61
N SER A 167 -18.94 -4.01 3.04
CA SER A 167 -17.84 -3.16 2.60
C SER A 167 -17.51 -3.34 1.12
N VAL A 168 -17.40 -4.58 0.65
CA VAL A 168 -17.02 -4.90 -0.73
C VAL A 168 -18.19 -4.74 -1.71
N GLY A 169 -19.38 -5.16 -1.27
CA GLY A 169 -20.59 -5.09 -2.10
C GLY A 169 -21.25 -3.72 -2.11
N HIS A 170 -20.87 -2.82 -1.19
CA HIS A 170 -21.57 -1.53 -0.96
C HIS A 170 -23.09 -1.72 -0.76
N VAL A 171 -23.46 -2.79 -0.08
CA VAL A 171 -24.85 -3.19 0.20
C VAL A 171 -25.09 -3.22 1.70
N PHE A 172 -26.37 -3.19 2.10
CA PHE A 172 -26.77 -3.14 3.51
C PHE A 172 -27.54 -4.40 3.95
N ASP A 173 -27.86 -5.30 3.01
CA ASP A 173 -28.47 -6.58 3.29
C ASP A 173 -27.42 -7.63 3.66
N ASP A 174 -27.82 -8.62 4.44
CA ASP A 174 -26.94 -9.73 4.80
C ASP A 174 -26.80 -10.71 3.62
N PRO A 175 -25.65 -11.37 3.45
CA PRO A 175 -25.51 -12.39 2.42
C PRO A 175 -26.37 -13.61 2.73
N TRP A 176 -27.01 -14.20 1.69
CA TRP A 176 -27.73 -15.47 1.83
C TRP A 176 -26.77 -16.62 2.14
N LEU A 177 -25.58 -16.62 1.54
CA LEU A 177 -24.56 -17.65 1.75
C LEU A 177 -23.17 -17.03 1.64
N THR A 178 -22.30 -17.44 2.56
CA THR A 178 -20.87 -17.16 2.55
C THR A 178 -20.09 -18.45 2.32
N LEU A 179 -19.24 -18.48 1.30
CA LEU A 179 -18.36 -19.59 0.99
C LEU A 179 -16.91 -19.14 1.16
N HIS A 180 -16.22 -19.71 2.13
CA HIS A 180 -14.81 -19.46 2.37
C HIS A 180 -14.05 -20.80 2.25
N ASN A 181 -13.17 -20.92 1.25
CA ASN A 181 -12.45 -22.14 0.96
C ASN A 181 -10.98 -21.87 0.72
N ARG A 182 -10.14 -22.74 1.26
CA ARG A 182 -8.73 -22.84 0.95
C ARG A 182 -8.47 -24.16 0.23
N VAL A 183 -7.83 -24.06 -0.91
CA VAL A 183 -7.46 -25.22 -1.74
C VAL A 183 -5.95 -25.32 -1.73
N GLU A 184 -5.43 -26.47 -1.32
CA GLU A 184 -4.01 -26.80 -1.30
C GLU A 184 -3.72 -27.85 -2.40
N GLY A 185 -2.70 -27.61 -3.22
CA GLY A 185 -2.34 -28.49 -4.32
C GLY A 185 -1.23 -27.92 -5.19
N LYS A 186 -1.19 -28.28 -6.47
CA LYS A 186 -0.26 -27.68 -7.43
C LYS A 186 -0.50 -26.18 -7.64
N ILE A 187 -1.74 -25.75 -7.43
CA ILE A 187 -2.15 -24.34 -7.39
C ILE A 187 -2.84 -24.18 -6.04
N GLU A 188 -2.27 -23.34 -5.19
CA GLU A 188 -2.86 -22.97 -3.91
C GLU A 188 -3.63 -21.67 -4.10
N TYR A 189 -4.86 -21.66 -3.63
CA TYR A 189 -5.67 -20.44 -3.61
C TYR A 189 -6.67 -20.46 -2.47
N THR A 190 -7.03 -19.26 -2.03
CA THR A 190 -8.12 -19.06 -1.09
C THR A 190 -9.18 -18.22 -1.77
N ASN A 191 -10.44 -18.59 -1.60
CA ASN A 191 -11.57 -17.79 -2.07
C ASN A 191 -12.55 -17.51 -0.95
N LEU A 192 -13.12 -16.30 -1.01
CA LEU A 192 -14.25 -15.88 -0.20
C LEU A 192 -15.32 -15.34 -1.14
N LEU A 193 -16.42 -16.07 -1.24
CA LEU A 193 -17.52 -15.77 -2.15
C LEU A 193 -18.79 -15.52 -1.35
N TYR A 194 -19.60 -14.60 -1.83
CA TYR A 194 -20.91 -14.28 -1.26
C TYR A 194 -22.01 -14.43 -2.29
N ILE A 195 -23.13 -15.00 -1.85
CA ILE A 195 -24.37 -14.98 -2.61
C ILE A 195 -25.26 -13.93 -1.93
N PRO A 196 -25.64 -12.84 -2.61
CA PRO A 196 -26.56 -11.84 -2.08
C PRO A 196 -27.93 -12.44 -1.71
N SER A 197 -28.59 -11.89 -0.71
CA SER A 197 -29.96 -12.26 -0.34
C SER A 197 -31.00 -11.70 -1.32
N SER A 198 -30.65 -10.61 -2.00
CA SER A 198 -31.48 -9.96 -3.02
C SER A 198 -30.73 -9.85 -4.34
N LYS A 199 -31.46 -9.78 -5.46
CA LYS A 199 -30.87 -9.62 -6.78
C LYS A 199 -30.18 -8.25 -6.86
N PRO A 200 -28.89 -8.19 -7.21
CA PRO A 200 -28.21 -6.92 -7.47
C PRO A 200 -28.88 -6.16 -8.62
N PHE A 201 -28.88 -4.82 -8.53
CA PHE A 201 -29.43 -3.94 -9.56
C PHE A 201 -28.58 -3.95 -10.82
#